data_f16c4c56cb9dbd2b437f2d79a5d96ce5
#
_entry.id   f16c4c56cb9dbd2b437f2d79a5d96ce5
#
_cell.length_a   1.000
_cell.length_b   1.000
_cell.length_c   1.000
_cell.angle_alpha   90.00
_cell.angle_beta   90.00
_cell.angle_gamma   90.00
#
_symmetry.space_group_name_H-M   'P 1'
#
loop_
_entity.id
_entity.type
_entity.pdbx_description
1 polymer ?
#
loop_
_entity_poly.entity_id
_entity_poly.type
_entity_poly.pdbx_seq_one_letter_code
_entity_poly.pdbx_strand_id
1 'polypeptide(L)'
;MRTQNNYFTMPNEVFQLGLSAGELAVYSYLRRCEDRRTHQCWPSYRTIGSAVGMSENTVRKYVLSLEERGLIVAEPTNVRLKSGRRRNGNLKYTLPSIQEVLRDYYARQRSALEAQTERQRVQKMLAEQQAEDSL
;
A
#
# COMPACT_ATOMS: atom_id res chain seq x y z
N MET A 1 -15.26 -1.02 -25.93
CA MET A 1 -15.75 -2.20 -25.22
C MET A 1 -14.57 -2.92 -24.58
N ARG A 2 -14.70 -3.21 -23.31
CA ARG A 2 -13.62 -3.83 -22.56
C ARG A 2 -13.53 -5.32 -22.93
N THR A 3 -12.40 -5.77 -23.45
CA THR A 3 -12.18 -7.19 -23.71
C THR A 3 -12.02 -7.88 -22.36
N GLN A 4 -12.92 -8.80 -22.05
CA GLN A 4 -12.79 -9.58 -20.81
C GLN A 4 -11.85 -10.73 -21.04
N ASN A 5 -10.70 -10.70 -20.38
CA ASN A 5 -9.81 -11.83 -20.31
C ASN A 5 -10.21 -12.71 -19.12
N ASN A 6 -9.96 -14.01 -19.22
CA ASN A 6 -10.21 -14.92 -18.11
C ASN A 6 -9.18 -14.79 -16.99
N TYR A 7 -8.23 -13.91 -17.12
CA TYR A 7 -7.18 -13.71 -16.15
C TYR A 7 -6.74 -12.23 -16.13
N PHE A 8 -6.05 -11.87 -15.07
CA PHE A 8 -5.36 -10.58 -14.96
C PHE A 8 -3.91 -10.84 -14.54
N THR A 9 -3.05 -9.83 -14.73
CA THR A 9 -1.64 -9.97 -14.41
C THR A 9 -1.29 -9.31 -13.08
N MET A 10 -0.39 -9.94 -12.36
CA MET A 10 0.20 -9.41 -11.13
C MET A 10 1.71 -9.31 -11.31
N PRO A 11 2.34 -8.21 -10.86
CA PRO A 11 3.80 -8.14 -10.89
C PRO A 11 4.40 -9.20 -9.97
N ASN A 12 5.39 -9.92 -10.46
CA ASN A 12 6.10 -10.94 -9.67
C ASN A 12 6.70 -10.35 -8.40
N GLU A 13 7.14 -9.12 -8.48
CA GLU A 13 7.85 -8.41 -7.42
C GLU A 13 6.98 -8.11 -6.20
N VAL A 14 5.66 -8.25 -6.31
CA VAL A 14 4.75 -8.02 -5.19
C VAL A 14 5.11 -8.91 -3.98
N PHE A 15 5.64 -10.10 -4.24
CA PHE A 15 6.04 -11.03 -3.18
C PHE A 15 7.30 -10.61 -2.44
N GLN A 16 8.03 -9.61 -2.94
CA GLN A 16 9.21 -9.06 -2.29
C GLN A 16 8.86 -7.98 -1.26
N LEU A 17 7.61 -7.53 -1.23
CA LEU A 17 7.19 -6.38 -0.42
C LEU A 17 6.79 -6.74 1.01
N GLY A 18 6.75 -8.03 1.35
CA GLY A 18 6.41 -8.49 2.68
C GLY A 18 4.95 -8.26 3.05
N LEU A 19 4.04 -8.37 2.07
CA LEU A 19 2.61 -8.18 2.32
C LEU A 19 2.04 -9.35 3.12
N SER A 20 1.10 -9.05 4.01
CA SER A 20 0.29 -10.08 4.65
C SER A 20 -0.68 -10.71 3.64
N ALA A 21 -1.24 -11.86 4.00
CA ALA A 21 -2.23 -12.53 3.13
C ALA A 21 -3.43 -11.63 2.83
N GLY A 22 -3.92 -10.88 3.83
CA GLY A 22 -5.03 -9.97 3.65
C GLY A 22 -4.69 -8.77 2.77
N GLU A 23 -3.51 -8.20 2.95
CA GLU A 23 -3.02 -7.11 2.08
C GLU A 23 -2.89 -7.60 0.64
N LEU A 24 -2.34 -8.79 0.45
CA LEU A 24 -2.18 -9.38 -0.88
C LEU A 24 -3.53 -9.63 -1.54
N ALA A 25 -4.51 -10.14 -0.80
CA ALA A 25 -5.83 -10.40 -1.33
C ALA A 25 -6.52 -9.13 -1.81
N VAL A 26 -6.52 -8.08 -0.99
CA VAL A 26 -7.14 -6.79 -1.34
C VAL A 26 -6.40 -6.16 -2.52
N TYR A 27 -5.08 -6.12 -2.48
CA TYR A 27 -4.29 -5.58 -3.59
C TYR A 27 -4.55 -6.32 -4.90
N SER A 28 -4.61 -7.65 -4.85
CA SER A 28 -4.89 -8.48 -6.03
C SER A 28 -6.24 -8.12 -6.65
N TYR A 29 -7.26 -7.93 -5.82
CA TYR A 29 -8.58 -7.57 -6.31
C TYR A 29 -8.58 -6.18 -6.97
N LEU A 30 -7.87 -5.21 -6.37
CA LEU A 30 -7.74 -3.88 -6.96
C LEU A 30 -6.98 -3.94 -8.30
N ARG A 31 -5.96 -4.76 -8.39
CA ARG A 31 -5.24 -4.99 -9.65
C ARG A 31 -6.16 -5.57 -10.73
N ARG A 32 -7.05 -6.48 -10.35
CA ARG A 32 -8.05 -7.03 -11.27
C ARG A 32 -9.02 -5.96 -11.77
N CYS A 33 -9.38 -5.02 -10.90
CA CYS A 33 -10.37 -3.98 -11.19
C CYS A 33 -9.81 -2.78 -11.92
N GLU A 34 -8.49 -2.55 -11.88
CA GLU A 34 -7.92 -1.33 -12.45
C GLU A 34 -8.08 -1.25 -13.96
N ASP A 35 -8.31 -0.03 -14.43
CA ASP A 35 -8.21 0.28 -15.84
C ASP A 35 -6.72 0.27 -16.21
N ARG A 36 -6.35 -0.52 -17.21
CA ARG A 36 -4.94 -0.68 -17.62
C ARG A 36 -4.31 0.60 -18.13
N ARG A 37 -5.12 1.55 -18.56
CA ARG A 37 -4.67 2.81 -19.12
C ARG A 37 -4.41 3.86 -18.05
N THR A 38 -5.33 3.94 -17.07
CA THR A 38 -5.27 4.95 -16.01
C THR A 38 -4.74 4.40 -14.70
N HIS A 39 -4.74 3.07 -14.53
CA HIS A 39 -4.41 2.37 -13.29
C HIS A 39 -5.31 2.76 -12.12
N GLN A 40 -6.58 3.06 -12.44
CA GLN A 40 -7.56 3.52 -11.47
C GLN A 40 -8.76 2.60 -11.43
N CYS A 41 -9.39 2.51 -10.25
CA CYS A 41 -10.64 1.77 -10.06
C CYS A 41 -11.42 2.32 -8.87
N TRP A 42 -12.70 1.96 -8.79
CA TRP A 42 -13.63 2.53 -7.79
C TRP A 42 -14.49 1.47 -7.07
N PRO A 43 -14.00 0.28 -6.74
CA PRO A 43 -14.85 -0.70 -6.05
C PRO A 43 -15.16 -0.24 -4.61
N SER A 44 -16.38 -0.51 -4.15
CA SER A 44 -16.73 -0.24 -2.75
C SER A 44 -16.06 -1.25 -1.82
N TYR A 45 -15.97 -0.92 -0.54
CA TYR A 45 -15.47 -1.87 0.47
C TYR A 45 -16.31 -3.15 0.48
N ARG A 46 -17.60 -3.01 0.29
CA ARG A 46 -18.52 -4.15 0.21
C ARG A 46 -18.18 -5.06 -0.97
N THR A 47 -17.93 -4.48 -2.14
CA THR A 47 -17.56 -5.22 -3.35
C THR A 47 -16.24 -5.95 -3.16
N ILE A 48 -15.25 -5.25 -2.61
CA ILE A 48 -13.94 -5.85 -2.31
C ILE A 48 -14.13 -7.00 -1.32
N GLY A 49 -14.83 -6.75 -0.23
CA GLY A 49 -15.06 -7.74 0.82
C GLY A 49 -15.77 -9.00 0.31
N SER A 50 -16.77 -8.83 -0.55
CA SER A 50 -17.46 -9.96 -1.17
C SER A 50 -16.53 -10.80 -2.03
N ALA A 51 -15.61 -10.15 -2.73
CA ALA A 51 -14.67 -10.84 -3.62
C ALA A 51 -13.60 -11.62 -2.86
N VAL A 52 -13.13 -11.11 -1.73
CA VAL A 52 -11.99 -11.70 -0.99
C VAL A 52 -12.40 -12.35 0.34
N GLY A 53 -13.71 -12.39 0.63
CA GLY A 53 -14.22 -13.06 1.83
C GLY A 53 -13.93 -12.30 3.13
N MET A 54 -14.03 -10.99 3.11
CA MET A 54 -13.76 -10.12 4.27
C MET A 54 -14.92 -9.18 4.54
N SER A 55 -15.08 -8.78 5.82
CA SER A 55 -16.01 -7.72 6.18
C SER A 55 -15.50 -6.36 5.67
N GLU A 56 -16.42 -5.39 5.58
CA GLU A 56 -16.05 -4.03 5.16
C GLU A 56 -15.02 -3.40 6.07
N ASN A 57 -15.12 -3.62 7.39
CA ASN A 57 -14.15 -3.10 8.36
C ASN A 57 -12.76 -3.71 8.14
N THR A 58 -12.70 -4.99 7.84
CA THR A 58 -11.43 -5.67 7.56
C THR A 58 -10.82 -5.15 6.25
N VAL A 59 -11.63 -4.97 5.22
CA VAL A 59 -11.18 -4.36 3.96
C VAL A 59 -10.59 -2.98 4.20
N ARG A 60 -11.29 -2.15 4.96
CA ARG A 60 -10.82 -0.81 5.31
C ARG A 60 -9.45 -0.84 5.97
N LYS A 61 -9.25 -1.76 6.90
CA LYS A 61 -7.97 -1.95 7.58
C LYS A 61 -6.83 -2.23 6.58
N TYR A 62 -7.07 -3.13 5.64
CA TYR A 62 -6.05 -3.48 4.64
C TYR A 62 -5.86 -2.40 3.59
N VAL A 63 -6.91 -1.66 3.23
CA VAL A 63 -6.78 -0.49 2.35
C VAL A 63 -5.85 0.55 2.99
N LEU A 64 -6.05 0.86 4.27
CA LEU A 64 -5.18 1.80 4.99
C LEU A 64 -3.73 1.30 5.04
N SER A 65 -3.55 0.02 5.28
CA SER A 65 -2.23 -0.60 5.32
C SER A 65 -1.53 -0.53 3.96
N LEU A 66 -2.23 -0.83 2.88
CA LEU A 66 -1.70 -0.75 1.51
C LEU A 66 -1.34 0.70 1.14
N GLU A 67 -2.16 1.65 1.58
CA GLU A 67 -1.88 3.07 1.35
C GLU A 67 -0.62 3.51 2.08
N GLU A 68 -0.43 3.09 3.32
CA GLU A 68 0.79 3.37 4.08
C GLU A 68 2.04 2.81 3.41
N ARG A 69 1.91 1.65 2.77
CA ARG A 69 3.01 1.04 2.03
C ARG A 69 3.27 1.69 0.67
N GLY A 70 2.40 2.61 0.25
CA GLY A 70 2.53 3.26 -1.06
C GLY A 70 2.10 2.42 -2.24
N LEU A 71 1.43 1.28 -2.00
CA LEU A 71 0.94 0.40 -3.07
C LEU A 71 -0.31 0.93 -3.74
N ILE A 72 -1.07 1.74 -3.05
CA ILE A 72 -2.26 2.39 -3.58
C ILE A 72 -2.33 3.82 -3.08
N VAL A 73 -3.02 4.66 -3.84
CA VAL A 73 -3.45 5.99 -3.41
C VAL A 73 -4.96 5.98 -3.43
N ALA A 74 -5.58 6.23 -2.27
CA ALA A 74 -7.04 6.24 -2.14
C ALA A 74 -7.50 7.68 -1.96
N GLU A 75 -8.38 8.12 -2.85
CA GLU A 75 -8.90 9.48 -2.86
C GLU A 75 -10.42 9.47 -2.72
N PRO A 76 -10.99 10.34 -1.87
CA PRO A 76 -12.44 10.46 -1.77
C PRO A 76 -13.04 10.97 -3.08
N THR A 77 -14.25 10.51 -3.39
CA THR A 77 -15.02 11.01 -4.53
C THR A 77 -16.36 11.53 -4.05
N ASN A 78 -16.98 12.43 -4.84
CA ASN A 78 -18.27 12.98 -4.55
C ASN A 78 -19.24 12.66 -5.69
N VAL A 79 -20.47 12.30 -5.33
CA VAL A 79 -21.56 12.09 -6.29
C VAL A 79 -22.59 13.20 -6.10
N ARG A 80 -22.93 13.87 -7.21
CA ARG A 80 -23.96 14.91 -7.19
C ARG A 80 -25.33 14.27 -7.39
N LEU A 81 -26.21 14.46 -6.41
CA LEU A 81 -27.58 13.96 -6.49
C LEU A 81 -28.46 14.89 -7.34
N LYS A 82 -29.59 14.38 -7.84
CA LYS A 82 -30.58 15.17 -8.57
C LYS A 82 -31.10 16.39 -7.79
N SER A 83 -31.09 16.30 -6.45
CA SER A 83 -31.48 17.40 -5.56
C SER A 83 -30.43 18.51 -5.45
N GLY A 84 -29.27 18.37 -6.09
CA GLY A 84 -28.14 19.29 -5.97
C GLY A 84 -27.23 19.02 -4.77
N ARG A 85 -27.63 18.13 -3.86
CA ARG A 85 -26.79 17.71 -2.74
C ARG A 85 -25.65 16.81 -3.22
N ARG A 86 -24.51 16.92 -2.54
CA ARG A 86 -23.38 16.02 -2.75
C ARG A 86 -23.36 14.96 -1.67
N ARG A 87 -23.05 13.74 -2.04
CA ARG A 87 -22.75 12.68 -1.10
C ARG A 87 -21.39 12.06 -1.44
N ASN A 88 -20.78 11.39 -0.47
CA ASN A 88 -19.54 10.66 -0.72
C ASN A 88 -19.81 9.50 -1.65
N GLY A 89 -18.98 9.39 -2.70
CA GLY A 89 -18.94 8.22 -3.56
C GLY A 89 -17.95 7.20 -3.03
N ASN A 90 -17.72 6.16 -3.83
CA ASN A 90 -16.67 5.19 -3.54
C ASN A 90 -15.29 5.86 -3.64
N LEU A 91 -14.30 5.33 -2.92
CA LEU A 91 -12.94 5.81 -3.07
C LEU A 91 -12.42 5.52 -4.47
N LYS A 92 -11.64 6.45 -4.99
CA LYS A 92 -10.88 6.23 -6.21
C LYS A 92 -9.51 5.70 -5.82
N TYR A 93 -9.18 4.51 -6.31
CA TYR A 93 -7.90 3.89 -6.06
C TYR A 93 -7.00 4.07 -7.28
N THR A 94 -5.81 4.58 -7.08
CA THR A 94 -4.77 4.63 -8.10
C THR A 94 -3.66 3.69 -7.66
N LEU A 95 -3.21 2.81 -8.55
CA LEU A 95 -2.15 1.86 -8.26
C LEU A 95 -0.86 2.32 -8.94
N PRO A 96 0.11 2.87 -8.18
CA PRO A 96 1.40 3.26 -8.75
C PRO A 96 2.14 2.06 -9.38
N SER A 97 3.08 2.33 -10.26
CA SER A 97 3.87 1.25 -10.87
C SER A 97 4.64 0.49 -9.80
N ILE A 98 4.78 -0.82 -10.00
CA ILE A 98 5.50 -1.65 -9.03
C ILE A 98 6.97 -1.25 -8.92
N GLN A 99 7.56 -0.72 -9.97
CA GLN A 99 8.94 -0.23 -9.93
C GLN A 99 9.10 0.95 -8.99
N GLU A 100 8.15 1.89 -8.99
CA GLU A 100 8.14 3.00 -8.05
C GLU A 100 7.97 2.53 -6.61
N VAL A 101 7.03 1.60 -6.39
CA VAL A 101 6.77 1.03 -5.07
C VAL A 101 8.02 0.32 -4.54
N LEU A 102 8.68 -0.48 -5.36
CA LEU A 102 9.91 -1.18 -4.99
C LEU A 102 11.04 -0.21 -4.66
N ARG A 103 11.19 0.82 -5.47
CA ARG A 103 12.22 1.85 -5.25
C ARG A 103 12.05 2.50 -3.88
N ASP A 104 10.81 2.89 -3.54
CA ASP A 104 10.51 3.50 -2.26
C ASP A 104 10.70 2.51 -1.10
N TYR A 105 10.31 1.26 -1.30
CA TYR A 105 10.47 0.21 -0.30
C TYR A 105 11.96 -0.01 0.01
N TYR A 106 12.79 -0.18 -1.00
CA TYR A 106 14.23 -0.38 -0.79
C TYR A 106 14.92 0.87 -0.24
N ALA A 107 14.48 2.06 -0.64
CA ALA A 107 15.01 3.31 -0.08
C ALA A 107 14.74 3.41 1.41
N ARG A 108 13.53 3.04 1.85
CA ARG A 108 13.17 3.01 3.27
C ARG A 108 13.99 1.99 4.05
N GLN A 109 14.21 0.81 3.47
CA GLN A 109 15.03 -0.23 4.10
C GLN A 109 16.48 0.22 4.26
N ARG A 110 17.05 0.84 3.24
CA ARG A 110 18.41 1.41 3.32
C ARG A 110 18.52 2.48 4.39
N SER A 111 17.56 3.40 4.44
CA SER A 111 17.54 4.45 5.46
C SER A 111 17.45 3.88 6.86
N ALA A 112 16.62 2.86 7.07
CA ALA A 112 16.49 2.20 8.37
C ALA A 112 17.80 1.50 8.76
N LEU A 113 18.46 0.85 7.81
CA LEU A 113 19.74 0.18 8.06
C LEU A 113 20.84 1.19 8.38
N GLU A 114 20.91 2.29 7.63
CA GLU A 114 21.89 3.37 7.88
C GLU A 114 21.67 3.98 9.27
N ALA A 115 20.42 4.24 9.65
CA ALA A 115 20.09 4.76 10.97
C ALA A 115 20.49 3.78 12.08
N GLN A 116 20.29 2.49 11.87
CA GLN A 116 20.70 1.46 12.83
C GLN A 116 22.22 1.40 12.97
N THR A 117 22.94 1.45 11.87
CA THR A 117 24.40 1.44 11.84
C THR A 117 24.96 2.65 12.57
N GLU A 118 24.39 3.83 12.33
CA GLU A 118 24.80 5.07 12.99
C GLU A 118 24.56 5.01 14.50
N ARG A 119 23.41 4.47 14.92
CA ARG A 119 23.12 4.29 16.34
C ARG A 119 24.12 3.36 17.01
N GLN A 120 24.49 2.26 16.36
CA GLN A 120 25.47 1.32 16.87
C GLN A 120 26.85 1.98 16.99
N ARG A 121 27.23 2.79 16.01
CA ARG A 121 28.50 3.52 16.03
C ARG A 121 28.55 4.51 17.19
N VAL A 122 27.48 5.27 17.40
CA VAL A 122 27.38 6.24 18.50
C VAL A 122 27.42 5.52 19.87
N GLN A 123 26.69 4.42 20.01
CA GLN A 123 26.71 3.63 21.24
C GLN A 123 28.10 3.10 21.57
N LYS A 124 28.83 2.63 20.53
CA LYS A 124 30.21 2.15 20.70
C LYS A 124 31.13 3.26 21.16
N MET A 125 31.04 4.45 20.53
CA MET A 125 31.81 5.61 20.93
C MET A 125 31.55 6.03 22.37
N LEU A 126 30.28 6.05 22.80
CA LEU A 126 29.90 6.39 24.15
C LEU A 126 30.41 5.36 25.16
N ALA A 127 30.36 4.08 24.82
CA ALA A 127 30.89 3.01 25.68
C ALA A 127 32.41 3.13 25.87
N GLU A 128 33.13 3.42 24.79
CA GLU A 128 34.60 3.64 24.84
C GLU A 128 34.94 4.84 25.70
N GLN A 129 34.20 5.95 25.56
CA GLN A 129 34.40 7.13 26.37
C GLN A 129 34.15 6.88 27.84
N GLN A 130 33.08 6.15 28.18
CA GLN A 130 32.78 5.75 29.56
C GLN A 130 33.89 4.88 30.15
N ALA A 131 34.45 3.98 29.35
CA ALA A 131 35.54 3.12 29.79
C ALA A 131 36.80 3.97 30.09
N GLU A 132 37.10 4.98 29.28
CA GLU A 132 38.21 5.91 29.52
C GLU A 132 37.98 6.74 30.79
N ASP A 133 36.77 7.23 31.00
CA ASP A 133 36.39 8.05 32.14
C ASP A 133 36.41 7.24 33.45
N SER A 134 36.36 5.91 33.38
CA SER A 134 36.37 5.01 34.54
C SER A 134 37.79 4.66 35.02
N LEU A 135 38.80 5.07 34.25
CA LEU A 135 40.19 4.78 34.63
C LEU A 135 40.73 5.88 35.63
#